data_ce0f6e69315933d02e3e748820dc2174
#
_entry.id   ce0f6e69315933d02e3e748820dc2174
#
_cell.length_a   1.000
_cell.length_b   1.000
_cell.length_c   1.000
_cell.angle_alpha   90.00
_cell.angle_beta   90.00
_cell.angle_gamma   90.00
#
_symmetry.space_group_name_H-M   'P 1'
#
loop_
_entity.id
_entity.type
_entity.pdbx_description
1 polymer ?
#
loop_
_entity_poly.entity_id
_entity_poly.type
_entity_poly.pdbx_seq_one_letter_code
_entity_poly.pdbx_strand_id
1 'polypeptide(L)' 'MRLTVLDDDPGIIINPGRERITVYLDDAEMSRCLTADEEKGEVIVIATKDSGQPILENGEVKHKTLYGNVRIERNGHRT' A
#
# COMPACT_ATOMS: atom_id res chain seq x y z
N MET A 1 -5.92 2.97 11.70
CA MET A 1 -6.50 3.42 10.42
C MET A 1 -6.07 2.49 9.30
N ARG A 2 -6.98 2.14 8.44
CA ARG A 2 -6.68 1.28 7.29
C ARG A 2 -7.04 2.04 6.02
N LEU A 3 -6.07 2.28 5.15
CA LEU A 3 -6.26 2.96 3.87
C LEU A 3 -6.02 1.97 2.73
N THR A 4 -6.78 2.11 1.66
CA THR A 4 -6.69 1.17 0.54
C THR A 4 -7.02 1.85 -0.77
N VAL A 5 -6.49 1.31 -1.88
CA VAL A 5 -6.91 1.68 -3.23
C VAL A 5 -7.73 0.56 -3.86
N LEU A 6 -7.99 -0.51 -3.10
CA LEU A 6 -8.74 -1.68 -3.60
C LEU A 6 -10.21 -1.54 -3.30
N ASP A 7 -11.04 -1.81 -4.30
CA ASP A 7 -12.50 -1.69 -4.14
C ASP A 7 -13.10 -2.72 -3.20
N ASP A 8 -12.47 -3.89 -3.10
CA ASP A 8 -13.00 -4.98 -2.29
C ASP A 8 -12.38 -5.03 -0.88
N ASP A 9 -11.60 -4.04 -0.51
CA ASP A 9 -10.99 -3.96 0.80
C ASP A 9 -11.88 -3.14 1.73
N PRO A 10 -12.05 -3.54 3.00
CA PRO A 10 -12.91 -2.82 3.95
C PRO A 10 -12.33 -1.50 4.44
N GLY A 11 -11.11 -1.14 4.06
CA GLY A 11 -10.49 0.09 4.52
C GLY A 11 -11.08 1.34 3.90
N ILE A 12 -10.55 2.49 4.31
CA ILE A 12 -10.95 3.77 3.75
C ILE A 12 -10.33 3.92 2.37
N ILE A 13 -11.17 4.05 1.35
CA ILE A 13 -10.67 4.15 -0.02
C ILE A 13 -10.07 5.53 -0.23
N ILE A 14 -8.84 5.56 -0.77
CA ILE A 14 -8.17 6.80 -1.08
C ILE A 14 -8.04 6.95 -2.59
N ASN A 15 -7.88 8.20 -3.01
CA ASN A 15 -7.67 8.49 -4.42
C ASN A 15 -6.21 8.94 -4.61
N PRO A 16 -5.34 8.06 -5.11
CA PRO A 16 -3.91 8.40 -5.22
C PRO A 16 -3.63 9.56 -6.17
N GLY A 17 -4.59 9.91 -7.02
CA GLY A 17 -4.42 11.07 -7.88
C GLY A 17 -4.69 12.39 -7.16
N ARG A 18 -5.30 12.36 -5.99
CA ARG A 18 -5.65 13.56 -5.24
C ARG A 18 -4.97 13.65 -3.89
N GLU A 19 -4.58 12.52 -3.32
CA GLU A 19 -3.98 12.49 -1.99
C GLU A 19 -2.57 11.96 -2.08
N ARG A 20 -1.67 12.59 -1.33
CA ARG A 20 -0.31 12.09 -1.21
C ARG A 20 -0.21 11.36 0.09
N ILE A 21 0.02 10.06 0.00
CA ILE A 21 0.14 9.21 1.16
C ILE A 21 1.44 8.44 1.07
N THR A 22 2.23 8.50 2.13
CA THR A 22 3.46 7.74 2.23
C THR A 22 3.28 6.71 3.32
N VAL A 23 3.63 5.46 3.03
CA VAL A 23 3.52 4.37 3.98
C VAL A 23 4.91 3.88 4.34
N TYR A 24 5.15 3.72 5.64
CA TYR A 24 6.41 3.17 6.14
C TYR A 24 6.15 1.87 6.86
N LEU A 25 6.96 0.87 6.61
CA LEU A 25 6.93 -0.40 7.32
C LEU A 25 8.29 -0.57 7.98
N ASP A 26 8.31 -0.59 9.32
CA ASP A 26 9.55 -0.65 10.10
C ASP A 26 10.52 0.44 9.68
N ASP A 27 9.98 1.66 9.49
CA ASP A 27 10.71 2.87 9.10
C ASP A 27 11.25 2.84 7.67
N ALA A 28 10.90 1.84 6.88
CA ALA A 28 11.27 1.79 5.47
C ALA A 28 10.09 2.20 4.61
N GLU A 29 10.30 3.15 3.70
CA GLU A 29 9.22 3.61 2.83
C GLU A 29 8.80 2.48 1.88
N MET A 30 7.49 2.26 1.79
CA MET A 30 6.93 1.24 0.92
C MET A 30 6.40 1.88 -0.36
N SER A 31 6.83 1.38 -1.50
CA SER A 31 6.28 1.81 -2.78
C SER A 31 5.27 0.78 -3.27
N ARG A 32 4.37 1.22 -4.15
CA ARG A 32 3.35 0.36 -4.74
C ARG A 32 2.49 -0.33 -3.69
N CYS A 33 2.20 0.39 -2.61
CA CYS A 33 1.39 -0.11 -1.53
C CYS A 33 -0.09 0.04 -1.92
N LEU A 34 -0.84 -1.06 -1.82
CA LEU A 34 -2.26 -1.05 -2.17
C LEU A 34 -3.13 -0.84 -0.94
N THR A 35 -2.68 -1.33 0.20
CA THR A 35 -3.41 -1.23 1.46
C THR A 35 -2.41 -1.09 2.59
N ALA A 36 -2.74 -0.27 3.58
CA ALA A 36 -1.93 -0.11 4.78
C ALA A 36 -2.82 0.00 6.00
N ASP A 37 -2.55 -0.79 7.03
CA ASP A 37 -3.32 -0.82 8.26
C ASP A 37 -2.39 -0.61 9.44
N GLU A 38 -2.50 0.54 10.08
CA GLU A 38 -1.65 0.86 11.23
C GLU A 38 -1.99 0.04 12.46
N GLU A 39 -3.25 -0.30 12.63
CA GLU A 39 -3.68 -1.03 13.82
C GLU A 39 -3.28 -2.49 13.77
N LYS A 40 -3.40 -3.11 12.60
CA LYS A 40 -3.00 -4.49 12.43
C LYS A 40 -1.54 -4.66 12.10
N GLY A 41 -0.85 -3.58 11.75
CA GLY A 41 0.53 -3.68 11.31
C GLY A 41 0.67 -4.46 10.03
N GLU A 42 -0.21 -4.18 9.05
CA GLU A 42 -0.28 -4.94 7.82
C GLU A 42 -0.22 -4.01 6.61
N VAL A 43 0.57 -4.37 5.61
CA VAL A 43 0.57 -3.67 4.32
C VAL A 43 0.46 -4.69 3.21
N ILE A 44 -0.28 -4.34 2.17
CA ILE A 44 -0.41 -5.16 0.97
C ILE A 44 0.21 -4.38 -0.17
N VAL A 45 1.20 -4.98 -0.81
CA VAL A 45 1.94 -4.33 -1.90
C VAL A 45 1.91 -5.22 -3.13
N ILE A 46 2.24 -4.64 -4.28
CA ILE A 46 2.37 -5.41 -5.50
C ILE A 46 3.67 -6.21 -5.42
N ALA A 47 3.58 -7.53 -5.63
CA ALA A 47 4.77 -8.37 -5.63
C ALA A 47 5.56 -8.10 -6.91
N THR A 48 6.87 -7.91 -6.78
CA THR A 48 7.72 -7.60 -7.93
C THR A 48 8.89 -8.55 -8.01
N LYS A 49 9.41 -8.70 -9.23
CA LYS A 49 10.64 -9.44 -9.48
C LYS A 49 11.84 -8.57 -9.12
N ASP A 50 13.03 -9.14 -9.10
CA ASP A 50 14.25 -8.40 -8.84
C ASP A 50 14.43 -7.22 -9.79
N SER A 51 13.90 -7.35 -11.01
CA SER A 51 13.98 -6.29 -12.02
C SER A 51 12.99 -5.15 -11.73
N GLY A 52 12.12 -5.29 -10.74
CA GLY A 52 11.11 -4.29 -10.44
C GLY A 52 9.81 -4.47 -11.18
N GLN A 53 9.72 -5.46 -12.05
CA GLN A 53 8.48 -5.70 -12.78
C GLN A 53 7.47 -6.48 -11.94
N PRO A 54 6.17 -6.16 -12.05
CA PRO A 54 5.18 -6.91 -11.30
C PRO A 54 5.16 -8.40 -11.69
N ILE A 55 4.93 -9.24 -10.68
CA ILE A 55 4.77 -10.68 -10.93
C ILE A 55 3.33 -10.92 -11.32
N LEU A 56 3.13 -11.61 -12.45
CA LEU A 56 1.79 -11.95 -12.92
C LEU A 56 1.54 -13.42 -12.64
N GLU A 57 0.32 -13.72 -12.21
CA GLU A 57 -0.13 -15.08 -11.95
C GLU A 57 -1.52 -15.20 -12.55
N ASN A 58 -1.71 -16.10 -13.48
CA ASN A 58 -2.99 -16.30 -14.16
C ASN A 58 -3.52 -15.00 -14.77
N GLY A 59 -2.62 -14.16 -15.30
CA GLY A 59 -3.00 -12.90 -15.93
C GLY A 59 -3.29 -11.77 -14.96
N GLU A 60 -3.09 -11.99 -13.67
CA GLU A 60 -3.35 -10.96 -12.64
C GLU A 60 -2.08 -10.60 -11.90
N VAL A 61 -1.99 -9.34 -11.47
CA VAL A 61 -0.85 -8.88 -10.68
C VAL A 61 -0.91 -9.52 -9.30
N LYS A 62 0.19 -10.13 -8.89
CA LYS A 62 0.26 -10.80 -7.60
C LYS A 62 0.48 -9.78 -6.49
N HIS A 63 -0.20 -9.96 -5.38
CA HIS A 63 -0.05 -9.11 -4.20
C HIS A 63 0.74 -9.84 -3.13
N LYS A 64 1.39 -9.08 -2.27
CA LYS A 64 2.19 -9.62 -1.18
C LYS A 64 1.82 -8.88 0.08
N THR A 65 1.59 -9.61 1.17
CA THR A 65 1.24 -9.01 2.46
C THR A 65 2.47 -9.02 3.36
N LEU A 66 2.78 -7.88 3.95
CA LEU A 66 3.90 -7.72 4.86
C LEU A 66 3.37 -7.26 6.21
N TYR A 67 4.06 -7.64 7.28
CA TYR A 67 3.66 -7.28 8.63
C TYR A 67 4.82 -6.60 9.37
N GLY A 68 4.47 -5.64 10.20
CA GLY A 68 5.45 -4.92 10.99
C GLY A 68 4.85 -3.66 11.57
N ASN A 69 5.70 -2.69 11.88
CA ASN A 69 5.28 -1.42 12.42
C ASN A 69 4.91 -0.49 11.25
N VAL A 70 3.62 -0.26 11.07
CA VAL A 70 3.12 0.53 9.94
C VAL A 70 2.87 1.97 10.36
N ARG A 71 3.41 2.91 9.59
CA ARG A 71 3.17 4.32 9.79
C ARG A 71 2.67 4.92 8.49
N ILE A 72 1.58 5.66 8.55
CA ILE A 72 0.98 6.30 7.39
C ILE A 72 1.11 7.80 7.54
N GLU A 73 1.71 8.46 6.54
CA GLU A 73 1.79 9.91 6.50
C GLU A 73 0.90 10.42 5.37
N ARG A 74 -0.09 11.21 5.73
CA ARG A 74 -0.94 11.85 4.74
C ARG A 74 -0.45 13.29 4.60
N ASN A 75 0.20 13.52 3.46
CA ASN A 75 0.73 14.84 3.23
C ASN A 75 -0.32 15.68 2.57
N GLY A 76 -1.35 15.89 2.90
CA GLY A 76 -2.38 16.61 2.48
C GLY A 76 -2.12 17.20 1.17
N HIS A 77 -2.70 17.86 0.53
CA HIS A 77 -2.43 18.38 -0.54
C HIS A 77 -2.62 19.68 -0.52
N ARG A 78 -2.09 20.40 -0.95
CA ARG A 78 -2.24 21.54 -0.86
C ARG A 78 -2.44 22.05 -1.92
N THR A 79 -2.94 22.56 -2.14
CA THR A 79 -3.34 23.08 -3.23
C THR A 79 -2.57 23.84 -3.93
#